data_bae432c15866d54158706926f65b2038
#
_entry.id   bae432c15866d54158706926f65b2038
#
_cell.length_a   1.000
_cell.length_b   1.000
_cell.length_c   1.000
_cell.angle_alpha   90.00
_cell.angle_beta   90.00
_cell.angle_gamma   90.00
#
_symmetry.space_group_name_H-M   'P 1'
#
loop_
_entity.id
_entity.type
_entity.pdbx_description
1 polymer ?
#
loop_
_entity_poly.entity_id
_entity_poly.type
_entity_poly.pdbx_seq_one_letter_code
_entity_poly.pdbx_strand_id
1 'polypeptide(L)'
;IEDGQVSTTFKNRAHDLRVEAELEPIAGWRGVIGLQTVQRKFSAEGEEAYVQPTETRRNSIYLLEEYRWQDWRWQAALRHERQTVDAQQSGISRSHSGTSFSLGSVWKFTPGYSLSASLTQGNRLPTAEELYANGLHMATSTYERGNPDLKRERSQALDIGLRKTSGDTTFSVNAFHHRVKGYIYGATLDEHDGLQLLQYTQADARFTGVEGQVRQKLSRQWGVTLFGDAVRARLEDGSALPRIPAARVGLRVDTFYKGWDAQAEWVQVLRQNRVTAYETETDGYGMLNLSASYTLRTSGGTPWQFFIKGNNLTNRLAFAHTSFIKNAAPLMGRNITVGVKVSF
;
A
#
# COMPACT_ATOMS: atom_id res chain seq x y z
N ILE A 1 -7.54 -13.59 -20.75
CA ILE A 1 -7.92 -14.75 -21.59
C ILE A 1 -9.42 -14.63 -21.78
N GLU A 2 -9.87 -14.40 -23.00
CA GLU A 2 -11.28 -14.35 -23.39
C GLU A 2 -11.56 -15.58 -24.26
N ASP A 3 -12.69 -16.24 -24.01
CA ASP A 3 -13.13 -17.47 -24.73
C ASP A 3 -12.03 -18.53 -24.91
N GLY A 4 -11.12 -18.64 -23.91
CA GLY A 4 -10.00 -19.58 -23.93
C GLY A 4 -8.81 -19.13 -24.76
N GLN A 5 -8.84 -17.93 -25.36
CA GLN A 5 -7.74 -17.35 -26.13
C GLN A 5 -7.01 -16.25 -25.31
N VAL A 6 -5.73 -16.07 -25.61
CA VAL A 6 -4.92 -15.01 -24.96
C VAL A 6 -5.20 -13.69 -25.67
N SER A 7 -5.94 -12.78 -25.03
CA SER A 7 -6.23 -11.45 -25.55
C SER A 7 -5.03 -10.50 -25.43
N THR A 8 -4.32 -10.56 -24.31
CA THR A 8 -3.16 -9.70 -24.06
C THR A 8 -2.08 -10.44 -23.29
N THR A 9 -0.85 -10.31 -23.73
CA THR A 9 0.34 -10.84 -23.05
C THR A 9 1.18 -9.69 -22.51
N PHE A 10 1.39 -9.66 -21.20
CA PHE A 10 2.31 -8.72 -20.56
C PHE A 10 3.69 -9.32 -20.41
N LYS A 11 4.70 -8.63 -20.95
CA LYS A 11 6.12 -9.00 -20.80
C LYS A 11 6.82 -7.94 -19.94
N ASN A 12 7.44 -8.37 -18.85
CA ASN A 12 8.18 -7.50 -17.96
C ASN A 12 9.53 -8.14 -17.62
N ARG A 13 10.61 -7.48 -18.02
CA ARG A 13 11.98 -7.87 -17.67
C ARG A 13 12.66 -6.70 -16.98
N ALA A 14 13.15 -6.93 -15.78
CA ALA A 14 13.85 -5.92 -15.01
C ALA A 14 15.20 -6.44 -14.48
N HIS A 15 16.18 -5.53 -14.44
CA HIS A 15 17.44 -5.71 -13.74
C HIS A 15 17.57 -4.60 -12.72
N ASP A 16 17.86 -4.94 -11.47
CA ASP A 16 18.10 -4.01 -10.36
C ASP A 16 19.46 -4.37 -9.75
N LEU A 17 20.40 -3.46 -9.86
CA LEU A 17 21.71 -3.58 -9.25
C LEU A 17 21.87 -2.50 -8.18
N ARG A 18 22.24 -2.93 -6.98
CA ARG A 18 22.52 -2.06 -5.85
C ARG A 18 23.90 -2.37 -5.27
N VAL A 19 24.65 -1.32 -5.00
CA VAL A 19 25.93 -1.39 -4.30
C VAL A 19 25.85 -0.45 -3.11
N GLU A 20 26.17 -0.97 -1.93
CA GLU A 20 26.12 -0.23 -0.66
C GLU A 20 27.46 -0.36 0.06
N ALA A 21 27.86 0.73 0.71
CA ALA A 21 28.96 0.74 1.66
C ALA A 21 28.42 1.17 3.03
N GLU A 22 28.57 0.31 4.01
CA GLU A 22 28.29 0.65 5.40
C GLU A 22 29.47 1.45 5.94
N LEU A 23 29.17 2.57 6.61
CA LEU A 23 30.16 3.40 7.25
C LEU A 23 30.45 2.85 8.66
N GLU A 24 31.74 2.82 9.02
CA GLU A 24 32.16 2.38 10.36
C GLU A 24 31.44 3.19 11.44
N PRO A 25 30.85 2.53 12.45
CA PRO A 25 30.15 3.23 13.52
C PRO A 25 31.10 4.10 14.34
N ILE A 26 30.80 5.41 14.41
CA ILE A 26 31.60 6.38 15.18
C ILE A 26 30.68 7.14 16.12
N ALA A 27 30.96 7.09 17.43
CA ALA A 27 30.29 7.91 18.46
C ALA A 27 28.74 7.87 18.38
N GLY A 28 28.16 6.71 18.12
CA GLY A 28 26.70 6.51 18.01
C GLY A 28 26.11 6.75 16.63
N TRP A 29 26.91 7.15 15.64
CA TRP A 29 26.53 7.28 14.24
C TRP A 29 26.71 5.98 13.49
N ARG A 30 25.78 5.69 12.61
CA ARG A 30 25.84 4.61 11.61
C ARG A 30 25.31 5.13 10.30
N GLY A 31 26.01 4.85 9.22
CA GLY A 31 25.60 5.32 7.91
C GLY A 31 25.71 4.26 6.83
N VAL A 32 24.96 4.47 5.77
CA VAL A 32 25.03 3.69 4.53
C VAL A 32 25.00 4.65 3.37
N ILE A 33 25.97 4.54 2.46
CA ILE A 33 25.94 5.20 1.16
C ILE A 33 25.72 4.15 0.08
N GLY A 34 24.83 4.43 -0.88
CA GLY A 34 24.49 3.46 -1.91
C GLY A 34 24.28 4.07 -3.28
N LEU A 35 24.53 3.22 -4.28
CA LEU A 35 24.22 3.47 -5.68
C LEU A 35 23.25 2.40 -6.15
N GLN A 36 22.25 2.78 -6.94
CA GLN A 36 21.30 1.84 -7.51
C GLN A 36 21.04 2.19 -8.98
N THR A 37 21.04 1.17 -9.83
CA THR A 37 20.58 1.29 -11.22
C THR A 37 19.49 0.26 -11.50
N VAL A 38 18.42 0.71 -12.14
CA VAL A 38 17.29 -0.14 -12.53
C VAL A 38 17.06 0.04 -14.02
N GLN A 39 16.96 -1.08 -14.74
CA GLN A 39 16.52 -1.12 -16.12
C GLN A 39 15.32 -2.04 -16.22
N ARG A 40 14.20 -1.54 -16.75
CA ARG A 40 12.95 -2.28 -16.92
C ARG A 40 12.49 -2.15 -18.37
N LYS A 41 12.23 -3.28 -19.03
CA LYS A 41 11.54 -3.36 -20.31
C LYS A 41 10.14 -3.92 -20.07
N PHE A 42 9.15 -3.21 -20.54
CA PHE A 42 7.75 -3.58 -20.39
C PHE A 42 7.04 -3.47 -21.75
N SER A 43 6.21 -4.46 -22.06
CA SER A 43 5.31 -4.43 -23.23
C SER A 43 4.01 -5.13 -22.91
N ALA A 44 2.93 -4.62 -23.48
CA ALA A 44 1.67 -5.31 -23.64
C ALA A 44 1.53 -5.68 -25.11
N GLU A 45 1.23 -6.93 -25.44
CA GLU A 45 1.11 -7.45 -26.80
C GLU A 45 -0.23 -8.15 -26.96
N GLY A 46 -0.99 -7.82 -28.01
CA GLY A 46 -2.33 -8.31 -28.28
C GLY A 46 -3.29 -7.20 -28.67
N GLU A 47 -4.55 -7.54 -28.93
CA GLU A 47 -5.57 -6.58 -29.38
C GLU A 47 -5.91 -5.51 -28.32
N GLU A 48 -5.73 -5.84 -27.03
CA GLU A 48 -6.01 -4.96 -25.89
C GLU A 48 -4.72 -4.40 -25.27
N ALA A 49 -3.67 -4.22 -26.08
CA ALA A 49 -2.43 -3.63 -25.61
C ALA A 49 -2.60 -2.12 -25.35
N TYR A 50 -2.79 -1.73 -24.09
CA TYR A 50 -3.03 -0.34 -23.72
C TYR A 50 -1.75 0.47 -23.47
N VAL A 51 -0.58 -0.17 -23.42
CA VAL A 51 0.73 0.49 -23.29
C VAL A 51 1.69 -0.05 -24.33
N GLN A 52 2.25 0.84 -25.16
CA GLN A 52 3.29 0.49 -26.11
C GLN A 52 4.55 -0.03 -25.40
N PRO A 53 5.44 -0.80 -26.09
CA PRO A 53 6.70 -1.21 -25.51
C PRO A 53 7.51 -0.03 -24.99
N THR A 54 7.98 -0.13 -23.74
CA THR A 54 8.73 0.92 -23.05
C THR A 54 10.01 0.38 -22.43
N GLU A 55 11.01 1.24 -22.34
CA GLU A 55 12.20 1.00 -21.55
C GLU A 55 12.36 2.11 -20.51
N THR A 56 12.41 1.72 -19.21
CA THR A 56 12.67 2.61 -18.10
C THR A 56 14.07 2.38 -17.58
N ARG A 57 14.87 3.44 -17.50
CA ARG A 57 16.19 3.44 -16.87
C ARG A 57 16.20 4.42 -15.71
N ARG A 58 16.60 3.96 -14.52
CA ARG A 58 16.68 4.78 -13.32
C ARG A 58 18.01 4.58 -12.65
N ASN A 59 18.67 5.69 -12.33
CA ASN A 59 19.90 5.71 -11.55
C ASN A 59 19.68 6.57 -10.31
N SER A 60 20.24 6.14 -9.19
CA SER A 60 20.11 6.86 -7.94
C SER A 60 21.34 6.71 -7.06
N ILE A 61 21.59 7.76 -6.28
CA ILE A 61 22.53 7.77 -5.16
C ILE A 61 21.78 8.12 -3.90
N TYR A 62 22.12 7.51 -2.79
CA TYR A 62 21.49 7.78 -1.50
C TYR A 62 22.47 7.65 -0.35
N LEU A 63 22.13 8.37 0.71
CA LEU A 63 22.79 8.34 2.02
C LEU A 63 21.72 8.14 3.08
N LEU A 64 21.98 7.25 4.01
CA LEU A 64 21.17 7.03 5.22
C LEU A 64 22.10 7.13 6.41
N GLU A 65 21.72 7.95 7.39
CA GLU A 65 22.42 8.13 8.65
C GLU A 65 21.49 7.84 9.82
N GLU A 66 21.98 7.12 10.82
CA GLU A 66 21.31 6.88 12.08
C GLU A 66 22.22 7.34 13.22
N TYR A 67 21.64 8.10 14.16
CA TYR A 67 22.31 8.52 15.39
C TYR A 67 21.52 8.07 16.60
N ARG A 68 22.18 7.41 17.54
CA ARG A 68 21.59 6.97 18.82
C ARG A 68 22.24 7.71 19.97
N TRP A 69 21.41 8.35 20.76
CA TRP A 69 21.83 9.07 21.95
C TRP A 69 20.81 8.86 23.06
N GLN A 70 21.21 8.20 24.12
CA GLN A 70 20.34 7.84 25.26
C GLN A 70 19.06 7.13 24.76
N ASP A 71 17.88 7.70 25.04
CA ASP A 71 16.57 7.18 24.67
C ASP A 71 16.11 7.65 23.27
N TRP A 72 16.95 8.39 22.55
CA TRP A 72 16.67 8.91 21.23
C TRP A 72 17.36 8.12 20.14
N ARG A 73 16.63 7.92 19.06
CA ARG A 73 17.16 7.46 17.78
C ARG A 73 16.73 8.43 16.69
N TRP A 74 17.70 9.03 16.04
CA TRP A 74 17.51 9.93 14.91
C TRP A 74 17.91 9.21 13.62
N GLN A 75 17.16 9.48 12.55
CA GLN A 75 17.46 8.97 11.22
C GLN A 75 17.32 10.10 10.21
N ALA A 76 18.32 10.23 9.34
CA ALA A 76 18.29 11.15 8.22
C ALA A 76 18.56 10.39 6.93
N ALA A 77 17.83 10.69 5.87
CA ALA A 77 18.07 10.08 4.56
C ALA A 77 18.02 11.15 3.48
N LEU A 78 18.90 10.97 2.48
CA LEU A 78 18.95 11.78 1.27
C LEU A 78 19.04 10.84 0.08
N ARG A 79 18.21 11.05 -0.96
CA ARG A 79 18.24 10.30 -2.20
C ARG A 79 18.09 11.25 -3.37
N HIS A 80 19.00 11.13 -4.34
CA HIS A 80 18.82 11.73 -5.65
C HIS A 80 18.61 10.65 -6.69
N GLU A 81 17.62 10.82 -7.54
CA GLU A 81 17.35 9.87 -8.63
C GLU A 81 17.05 10.57 -9.94
N ARG A 82 17.43 9.92 -11.02
CA ARG A 82 17.12 10.30 -12.39
C ARG A 82 16.55 9.10 -13.13
N GLN A 83 15.43 9.31 -13.80
CA GLN A 83 14.73 8.30 -14.59
C GLN A 83 14.54 8.81 -16.01
N THR A 84 14.72 7.91 -16.98
CA THR A 84 14.29 8.11 -18.37
C THR A 84 13.33 6.98 -18.74
N VAL A 85 12.23 7.34 -19.38
CA VAL A 85 11.23 6.39 -19.90
C VAL A 85 11.13 6.62 -21.41
N ASP A 86 11.51 5.61 -22.17
CA ASP A 86 11.53 5.62 -23.61
C ASP A 86 10.35 4.79 -24.15
N ALA A 87 9.48 5.40 -24.93
CA ALA A 87 8.39 4.73 -25.64
C ALA A 87 8.87 4.32 -27.03
N GLN A 88 9.02 3.01 -27.26
CA GLN A 88 9.75 2.50 -28.41
C GLN A 88 9.03 2.67 -29.76
N GLN A 89 7.69 2.63 -29.78
CA GLN A 89 6.93 2.78 -31.02
C GLN A 89 6.76 4.24 -31.43
N SER A 90 6.47 5.13 -30.48
CA SER A 90 6.29 6.56 -30.75
C SER A 90 7.60 7.33 -30.83
N GLY A 91 8.72 6.76 -30.35
CA GLY A 91 9.99 7.43 -30.24
C GLY A 91 10.03 8.54 -29.18
N ILE A 92 8.98 8.68 -28.36
CA ILE A 92 8.90 9.70 -27.33
C ILE A 92 9.73 9.25 -26.12
N SER A 93 10.61 10.13 -25.66
CA SER A 93 11.41 9.93 -24.43
C SER A 93 11.11 11.04 -23.42
N ARG A 94 10.99 10.65 -22.16
CA ARG A 94 10.81 11.59 -21.04
C ARG A 94 11.80 11.31 -19.93
N SER A 95 12.47 12.35 -19.50
CA SER A 95 13.43 12.31 -18.39
C SER A 95 12.95 13.13 -17.20
N HIS A 96 13.02 12.54 -16.02
CA HIS A 96 12.67 13.18 -14.77
C HIS A 96 13.77 12.97 -13.74
N SER A 97 13.91 13.89 -12.80
CA SER A 97 14.81 13.74 -11.65
C SER A 97 14.18 14.30 -10.40
N GLY A 98 14.59 13.79 -9.25
CA GLY A 98 14.11 14.27 -7.96
C GLY A 98 15.11 14.02 -6.85
N THR A 99 15.11 14.94 -5.86
CA THR A 99 15.87 14.77 -4.63
C THR A 99 14.89 14.69 -3.47
N SER A 100 14.91 13.57 -2.77
CA SER A 100 14.10 13.30 -1.58
C SER A 100 14.97 13.35 -0.35
N PHE A 101 14.44 13.88 0.74
CA PHE A 101 15.07 13.81 2.05
C PHE A 101 14.04 13.47 3.12
N SER A 102 14.49 12.85 4.21
CA SER A 102 13.68 12.61 5.39
C SER A 102 14.49 12.80 6.66
N LEU A 103 13.82 13.24 7.70
CA LEU A 103 14.33 13.31 9.06
C LEU A 103 13.30 12.67 9.99
N GLY A 104 13.72 11.63 10.70
CA GLY A 104 12.89 10.93 11.65
C GLY A 104 13.51 10.88 13.03
N SER A 105 12.68 10.80 14.05
CA SER A 105 13.10 10.56 15.43
C SER A 105 12.19 9.56 16.12
N VAL A 106 12.78 8.77 17.02
CA VAL A 106 12.07 7.91 17.95
C VAL A 106 12.58 8.20 19.35
N TRP A 107 11.71 8.61 20.24
CA TRP A 107 12.00 8.85 21.63
C TRP A 107 11.33 7.80 22.53
N LYS A 108 12.15 7.04 23.26
CA LYS A 108 11.70 6.07 24.27
C LYS A 108 11.60 6.78 25.63
N PHE A 109 10.53 7.53 25.85
CA PHE A 109 10.41 8.43 27.01
C PHE A 109 10.13 7.71 28.34
N THR A 110 9.70 6.45 28.29
CA THR A 110 9.54 5.57 29.46
C THR A 110 9.57 4.11 29.01
N PRO A 111 9.91 3.13 29.89
CA PRO A 111 9.94 1.73 29.51
C PRO A 111 8.66 1.25 28.83
N GLY A 112 8.82 0.68 27.66
CA GLY A 112 7.72 0.18 26.82
C GLY A 112 6.97 1.24 26.02
N TYR A 113 7.25 2.54 26.16
CA TYR A 113 6.61 3.59 25.36
C TYR A 113 7.60 4.26 24.41
N SER A 114 7.11 4.63 23.25
CA SER A 114 7.88 5.42 22.28
C SER A 114 6.99 6.40 21.53
N LEU A 115 7.52 7.59 21.31
CA LEU A 115 6.98 8.61 20.42
C LEU A 115 7.88 8.67 19.18
N SER A 116 7.30 8.61 17.99
CA SER A 116 8.00 8.81 16.73
C SER A 116 7.47 10.03 16.01
N ALA A 117 8.35 10.74 15.33
CA ALA A 117 7.98 11.81 14.42
C ALA A 117 8.87 11.74 13.18
N SER A 118 8.30 11.94 11.99
CA SER A 118 9.07 12.07 10.78
C SER A 118 8.58 13.21 9.89
N LEU A 119 9.53 13.89 9.27
CA LEU A 119 9.33 14.90 8.24
C LEU A 119 10.00 14.40 6.97
N THR A 120 9.24 14.32 5.88
CA THR A 120 9.76 13.83 4.60
C THR A 120 9.38 14.80 3.48
N GLN A 121 10.35 15.14 2.64
CA GLN A 121 10.09 15.64 1.31
C GLN A 121 10.44 14.55 0.31
N GLY A 122 9.41 13.89 -0.23
CA GLY A 122 9.55 12.83 -1.22
C GLY A 122 9.33 13.33 -2.64
N ASN A 123 9.89 12.64 -3.61
CA ASN A 123 9.55 12.81 -5.02
C ASN A 123 9.13 11.46 -5.59
N ARG A 124 8.12 11.45 -6.45
CA ARG A 124 7.74 10.29 -7.26
C ARG A 124 7.81 10.70 -8.74
N LEU A 125 8.49 9.89 -9.53
CA LEU A 125 8.63 10.10 -10.96
C LEU A 125 7.51 9.36 -11.69
N PRO A 126 6.94 9.91 -12.79
CA PRO A 126 5.88 9.28 -13.54
C PRO A 126 6.26 7.89 -14.06
N THR A 127 5.32 6.96 -14.09
CA THR A 127 5.52 5.61 -14.65
C THR A 127 5.31 5.60 -16.16
N ALA A 128 5.68 4.49 -16.81
CA ALA A 128 5.47 4.31 -18.24
C ALA A 128 3.98 4.33 -18.60
N GLU A 129 3.15 3.72 -17.78
CA GLU A 129 1.71 3.66 -17.94
C GLU A 129 1.08 5.05 -17.83
N GLU A 130 1.48 5.84 -16.83
CA GLU A 130 1.00 7.22 -16.64
C GLU A 130 1.39 8.14 -17.80
N LEU A 131 2.56 7.90 -18.41
CA LEU A 131 3.04 8.71 -19.53
C LEU A 131 2.46 8.29 -20.87
N TYR A 132 2.31 6.99 -21.12
CA TYR A 132 2.16 6.46 -22.47
C TYR A 132 1.01 5.47 -22.66
N ALA A 133 0.14 5.25 -21.64
CA ALA A 133 -1.07 4.47 -21.85
C ALA A 133 -1.92 5.08 -22.98
N ASN A 134 -2.46 4.25 -23.86
CA ASN A 134 -3.41 4.65 -24.90
C ASN A 134 -4.13 3.43 -25.44
N GLY A 135 -5.15 2.96 -24.74
CA GLY A 135 -5.90 1.79 -25.16
C GLY A 135 -6.81 1.21 -24.10
N LEU A 136 -7.47 0.13 -24.47
CA LEU A 136 -8.37 -0.61 -23.63
C LEU A 136 -7.61 -1.42 -22.56
N HIS A 137 -8.04 -1.27 -21.31
CA HIS A 137 -7.60 -2.09 -20.20
C HIS A 137 -8.81 -2.82 -19.60
N MET A 138 -9.15 -3.97 -20.19
CA MET A 138 -10.39 -4.70 -19.87
C MET A 138 -10.48 -5.12 -18.41
N ALA A 139 -9.35 -5.49 -17.80
CA ALA A 139 -9.33 -5.85 -16.37
C ALA A 139 -9.85 -4.76 -15.44
N THR A 140 -9.84 -3.50 -15.86
CA THR A 140 -10.35 -2.34 -15.12
C THR A 140 -11.60 -1.74 -15.75
N SER A 141 -12.05 -2.25 -16.90
CA SER A 141 -13.12 -1.66 -17.73
C SER A 141 -12.85 -0.18 -18.04
N THR A 142 -11.62 0.11 -18.45
CA THR A 142 -11.19 1.49 -18.76
C THR A 142 -10.55 1.57 -20.13
N TYR A 143 -10.73 2.71 -20.81
CA TYR A 143 -9.82 3.16 -21.86
C TYR A 143 -8.84 4.14 -21.20
N GLU A 144 -7.59 3.77 -21.08
CA GLU A 144 -6.57 4.55 -20.38
C GLU A 144 -5.80 5.44 -21.35
N ARG A 145 -5.66 6.71 -20.99
CA ARG A 145 -4.87 7.71 -21.70
C ARG A 145 -3.79 8.25 -20.80
N GLY A 146 -2.54 8.03 -21.18
CA GLY A 146 -1.36 8.61 -20.54
C GLY A 146 -1.23 10.10 -20.89
N ASN A 147 -0.32 10.75 -20.19
CA ASN A 147 0.04 12.14 -20.45
C ASN A 147 1.56 12.30 -20.44
N PRO A 148 2.22 12.46 -21.60
CA PRO A 148 3.67 12.62 -21.67
C PRO A 148 4.21 13.89 -21.00
N ASP A 149 3.36 14.85 -20.67
CA ASP A 149 3.75 16.13 -20.06
C ASP A 149 3.70 16.11 -18.52
N LEU A 150 3.37 14.96 -17.92
CA LEU A 150 3.41 14.76 -16.47
C LEU A 150 4.79 15.07 -15.92
N LYS A 151 4.81 15.76 -14.79
CA LYS A 151 6.02 16.09 -14.03
C LYS A 151 6.09 15.21 -12.79
N ARG A 152 7.25 15.21 -12.13
CA ARG A 152 7.39 14.52 -10.83
C ARG A 152 6.39 15.06 -9.81
N GLU A 153 5.87 14.19 -8.98
CA GLU A 153 5.18 14.59 -7.75
C GLU A 153 6.21 15.03 -6.69
N ARG A 154 5.81 15.95 -5.85
CA ARG A 154 6.58 16.35 -4.66
C ARG A 154 5.68 16.28 -3.44
N SER A 155 5.94 15.35 -2.55
CA SER A 155 5.22 15.22 -1.28
C SER A 155 5.97 15.91 -0.14
N GLN A 156 5.23 16.56 0.75
CA GLN A 156 5.67 16.97 2.07
C GLN A 156 4.81 16.22 3.09
N ALA A 157 5.44 15.36 3.88
CA ALA A 157 4.77 14.47 4.79
C ALA A 157 5.23 14.72 6.23
N LEU A 158 4.25 14.80 7.14
CA LEU A 158 4.44 14.74 8.58
C LEU A 158 3.71 13.51 9.10
N ASP A 159 4.45 12.64 9.80
CA ASP A 159 3.93 11.46 10.46
C ASP A 159 4.30 11.50 11.94
N ILE A 160 3.34 11.16 12.81
CA ILE A 160 3.53 11.09 14.26
C ILE A 160 2.95 9.78 14.75
N GLY A 161 3.74 9.01 15.51
CA GLY A 161 3.34 7.72 16.06
C GLY A 161 3.57 7.64 17.57
N LEU A 162 2.60 7.10 18.29
CA LEU A 162 2.71 6.76 19.69
C LEU A 162 2.52 5.26 19.86
N ARG A 163 3.44 4.61 20.57
CA ARG A 163 3.43 3.17 20.76
C ARG A 163 3.72 2.76 22.19
N LYS A 164 2.99 1.75 22.65
CA LYS A 164 3.27 1.01 23.89
C LYS A 164 3.43 -0.47 23.57
N THR A 165 4.55 -1.07 23.97
CA THR A 165 4.95 -2.44 23.58
C THR A 165 4.97 -3.44 24.73
N SER A 166 4.72 -3.00 25.98
CA SER A 166 4.82 -3.85 27.17
C SER A 166 3.61 -3.72 28.08
N GLY A 167 3.42 -4.72 28.96
CA GLY A 167 2.28 -4.83 29.86
C GLY A 167 1.05 -5.49 29.23
N ASP A 168 -0.04 -5.56 29.95
CA ASP A 168 -1.28 -6.21 29.52
C ASP A 168 -2.03 -5.39 28.46
N THR A 169 -1.83 -4.08 28.46
CA THR A 169 -2.33 -3.19 27.40
C THR A 169 -1.17 -2.73 26.54
N THR A 170 -1.23 -3.03 25.25
CA THR A 170 -0.30 -2.51 24.22
C THR A 170 -1.07 -1.76 23.15
N PHE A 171 -0.45 -0.77 22.53
CA PHE A 171 -1.10 -0.03 21.46
C PHE A 171 -0.08 0.59 20.48
N SER A 172 -0.58 0.89 19.29
CA SER A 172 0.08 1.76 18.31
C SER A 172 -0.96 2.67 17.67
N VAL A 173 -0.66 3.96 17.60
CA VAL A 173 -1.47 4.97 16.92
C VAL A 173 -0.55 5.82 16.07
N ASN A 174 -0.88 5.97 14.79
CA ASN A 174 -0.18 6.84 13.85
C ASN A 174 -1.16 7.85 13.28
N ALA A 175 -0.74 9.11 13.19
CA ALA A 175 -1.44 10.17 12.49
C ALA A 175 -0.51 10.76 11.44
N PHE A 176 -1.07 11.10 10.27
CA PHE A 176 -0.29 11.67 9.18
C PHE A 176 -0.99 12.83 8.50
N HIS A 177 -0.17 13.73 7.96
CA HIS A 177 -0.63 14.81 7.10
C HIS A 177 0.36 15.00 5.96
N HIS A 178 -0.09 14.73 4.72
CA HIS A 178 0.73 14.82 3.53
C HIS A 178 0.15 15.83 2.56
N ARG A 179 0.99 16.70 2.02
CA ARG A 179 0.68 17.60 0.90
C ARG A 179 1.48 17.16 -0.30
N VAL A 180 0.81 16.89 -1.40
CA VAL A 180 1.45 16.43 -2.63
C VAL A 180 1.20 17.44 -3.73
N LYS A 181 2.26 18.09 -4.18
CA LYS A 181 2.22 18.97 -5.37
C LYS A 181 2.35 18.11 -6.62
N GLY A 182 1.45 18.36 -7.58
CA GLY A 182 1.40 17.63 -8.82
C GLY A 182 1.11 16.13 -8.61
N TYR A 183 0.20 15.77 -7.71
CA TYR A 183 -0.26 14.40 -7.50
C TYR A 183 -0.83 13.82 -8.80
N ILE A 184 -0.31 12.69 -9.24
CA ILE A 184 -0.73 12.02 -10.48
C ILE A 184 -1.85 11.03 -10.16
N TYR A 185 -2.96 11.16 -10.86
CA TYR A 185 -4.10 10.26 -10.71
C TYR A 185 -4.83 10.08 -12.04
N GLY A 186 -5.55 8.98 -12.16
CA GLY A 186 -6.45 8.74 -13.28
C GLY A 186 -7.81 9.38 -13.00
N ALA A 187 -8.12 10.47 -13.70
CA ALA A 187 -9.43 11.11 -13.69
C ALA A 187 -10.34 10.43 -14.73
N THR A 188 -11.54 10.02 -14.33
CA THR A 188 -12.55 9.58 -15.27
C THR A 188 -13.17 10.79 -15.92
N LEU A 189 -13.07 10.91 -17.25
CA LEU A 189 -13.60 12.03 -18.03
C LEU A 189 -14.98 11.73 -18.61
N ASP A 190 -15.26 10.45 -18.89
CA ASP A 190 -16.49 9.99 -19.51
C ASP A 190 -16.73 8.52 -19.18
N GLU A 191 -17.98 8.06 -19.35
CA GLU A 191 -18.36 6.66 -19.21
C GLU A 191 -19.43 6.32 -20.26
N HIS A 192 -19.19 5.25 -21.02
CA HIS A 192 -20.14 4.74 -21.98
C HIS A 192 -20.17 3.21 -21.93
N ASP A 193 -21.38 2.64 -21.76
CA ASP A 193 -21.62 1.19 -21.66
C ASP A 193 -20.71 0.45 -20.64
N GLY A 194 -20.45 1.09 -19.49
CA GLY A 194 -19.62 0.55 -18.42
C GLY A 194 -18.10 0.63 -18.68
N LEU A 195 -17.70 1.26 -19.79
CA LEU A 195 -16.29 1.56 -20.10
C LEU A 195 -16.00 3.01 -19.71
N GLN A 196 -15.05 3.22 -18.81
CA GLN A 196 -14.63 4.55 -18.37
C GLN A 196 -13.45 5.07 -19.19
N LEU A 197 -13.53 6.31 -19.66
CA LEU A 197 -12.40 7.03 -20.24
C LEU A 197 -11.55 7.63 -19.09
N LEU A 198 -10.39 7.02 -18.84
CA LEU A 198 -9.45 7.43 -17.80
C LEU A 198 -8.31 8.25 -18.40
N GLN A 199 -8.14 9.47 -17.95
CA GLN A 199 -7.00 10.34 -18.31
C GLN A 199 -6.05 10.50 -17.13
N TYR A 200 -4.77 10.14 -17.29
CA TYR A 200 -3.76 10.48 -16.29
C TYR A 200 -3.50 11.98 -16.27
N THR A 201 -3.65 12.58 -15.11
CA THR A 201 -3.55 14.04 -14.90
C THR A 201 -2.83 14.34 -13.58
N GLN A 202 -2.54 15.62 -13.36
CA GLN A 202 -1.91 16.11 -12.13
C GLN A 202 -2.69 17.24 -11.50
N ALA A 203 -2.81 17.20 -10.17
CA ALA A 203 -3.28 18.31 -9.36
C ALA A 203 -2.66 18.26 -7.97
N ASP A 204 -2.64 19.39 -7.27
CA ASP A 204 -2.18 19.43 -5.89
C ASP A 204 -3.21 18.76 -4.97
N ALA A 205 -2.75 17.89 -4.07
CA ALA A 205 -3.60 17.08 -3.22
C ALA A 205 -3.14 17.06 -1.76
N ARG A 206 -4.09 16.83 -0.85
CA ARG A 206 -3.84 16.65 0.59
C ARG A 206 -4.42 15.33 1.08
N PHE A 207 -3.63 14.65 1.90
CA PHE A 207 -4.00 13.42 2.59
C PHE A 207 -3.84 13.63 4.09
N THR A 208 -4.86 13.32 4.86
CA THR A 208 -4.80 13.34 6.32
C THR A 208 -5.47 12.10 6.83
N GLY A 209 -4.84 11.40 7.75
CA GLY A 209 -5.41 10.18 8.27
C GLY A 209 -4.87 9.79 9.63
N VAL A 210 -5.51 8.80 10.18
CA VAL A 210 -5.14 8.15 11.44
C VAL A 210 -5.36 6.65 11.29
N GLU A 211 -4.45 5.89 11.87
CA GLU A 211 -4.57 4.44 12.02
C GLU A 211 -4.13 4.04 13.42
N GLY A 212 -4.69 2.98 13.94
CA GLY A 212 -4.30 2.52 15.26
C GLY A 212 -4.91 1.19 15.65
N GLN A 213 -4.27 0.62 16.68
CA GLN A 213 -4.80 -0.54 17.37
C GLN A 213 -4.46 -0.48 18.85
N VAL A 214 -5.36 -1.02 19.64
CA VAL A 214 -5.18 -1.22 21.10
C VAL A 214 -5.47 -2.69 21.38
N ARG A 215 -4.50 -3.38 21.95
CA ARG A 215 -4.65 -4.76 22.41
C ARG A 215 -4.67 -4.80 23.92
N GLN A 216 -5.69 -5.43 24.51
CA GLN A 216 -5.80 -5.74 25.91
C GLN A 216 -5.67 -7.25 26.11
N LYS A 217 -4.70 -7.69 26.87
CA LYS A 217 -4.60 -9.04 27.39
C LYS A 217 -5.55 -9.19 28.56
N LEU A 218 -6.56 -10.05 28.42
CA LEU A 218 -7.57 -10.28 29.45
C LEU A 218 -7.13 -11.37 30.44
N SER A 219 -6.38 -12.37 29.95
CA SER A 219 -5.83 -13.45 30.74
C SER A 219 -4.57 -14.02 30.04
N ARG A 220 -4.02 -15.10 30.57
CA ARG A 220 -2.92 -15.83 29.88
C ARG A 220 -3.33 -16.40 28.53
N GLN A 221 -4.61 -16.69 28.32
CA GLN A 221 -5.14 -17.30 27.12
C GLN A 221 -5.86 -16.32 26.22
N TRP A 222 -6.47 -15.25 26.72
CA TRP A 222 -7.39 -14.41 25.98
C TRP A 222 -6.84 -13.01 25.77
N GLY A 223 -6.99 -12.49 24.55
CA GLY A 223 -6.72 -11.13 24.18
C GLY A 223 -7.86 -10.53 23.36
N VAL A 224 -8.00 -9.21 23.47
CA VAL A 224 -8.94 -8.42 22.66
C VAL A 224 -8.17 -7.28 22.00
N THR A 225 -8.41 -7.06 20.72
CA THR A 225 -7.81 -5.96 19.95
C THR A 225 -8.90 -5.14 19.29
N LEU A 226 -8.94 -3.84 19.58
CA LEU A 226 -9.66 -2.84 18.82
C LEU A 226 -8.70 -2.21 17.83
N PHE A 227 -9.09 -2.07 16.57
CA PHE A 227 -8.29 -1.43 15.53
C PHE A 227 -9.13 -0.62 14.56
N GLY A 228 -8.52 0.29 13.85
CA GLY A 228 -9.22 1.08 12.84
C GLY A 228 -8.29 2.03 12.10
N ASP A 229 -8.78 2.49 10.97
CA ASP A 229 -8.11 3.48 10.14
C ASP A 229 -9.12 4.37 9.41
N ALA A 230 -8.69 5.59 9.15
CA ALA A 230 -9.43 6.56 8.36
C ALA A 230 -8.48 7.45 7.60
N VAL A 231 -8.76 7.67 6.31
CA VAL A 231 -8.05 8.63 5.47
C VAL A 231 -9.04 9.58 4.81
N ARG A 232 -8.67 10.85 4.78
CA ARG A 232 -9.34 11.86 3.98
C ARG A 232 -8.33 12.40 2.97
N ALA A 233 -8.64 12.19 1.68
CA ALA A 233 -7.88 12.74 0.57
C ALA A 233 -8.77 13.71 -0.24
N ARG A 234 -8.17 14.82 -0.70
CA ARG A 234 -8.85 15.82 -1.53
C ARG A 234 -7.84 16.60 -2.36
N LEU A 235 -8.29 17.15 -3.45
CA LEU A 235 -7.54 18.13 -4.22
C LEU A 235 -7.48 19.48 -3.45
N GLU A 236 -6.59 20.37 -3.85
CA GLU A 236 -6.45 21.71 -3.22
C GLU A 236 -7.70 22.58 -3.40
N ASP A 237 -8.44 22.42 -4.50
CA ASP A 237 -9.72 23.10 -4.74
C ASP A 237 -10.88 22.54 -3.87
N GLY A 238 -10.60 21.51 -3.05
CA GLY A 238 -11.56 20.87 -2.15
C GLY A 238 -12.32 19.70 -2.76
N SER A 239 -12.19 19.43 -4.06
CA SER A 239 -12.84 18.31 -4.72
C SER A 239 -12.30 16.94 -4.22
N ALA A 240 -13.10 15.90 -4.37
CA ALA A 240 -12.72 14.55 -3.97
C ALA A 240 -11.64 13.99 -4.90
N LEU A 241 -10.81 13.11 -4.36
CA LEU A 241 -9.97 12.21 -5.14
C LEU A 241 -10.70 10.89 -5.39
N PRO A 242 -10.55 10.28 -6.58
CA PRO A 242 -11.20 9.02 -6.88
C PRO A 242 -10.62 7.86 -6.06
N ARG A 243 -11.46 6.85 -5.80
CA ARG A 243 -11.07 5.55 -5.23
C ARG A 243 -10.37 5.61 -3.86
N ILE A 244 -10.75 6.59 -3.03
CA ILE A 244 -10.26 6.69 -1.66
C ILE A 244 -11.01 5.68 -0.77
N PRO A 245 -10.29 4.83 0.01
CA PRO A 245 -10.94 3.83 0.84
C PRO A 245 -11.84 4.45 1.91
N ALA A 246 -12.90 3.73 2.26
CA ALA A 246 -13.74 4.07 3.40
C ALA A 246 -13.00 3.82 4.71
N ALA A 247 -13.35 4.58 5.75
CA ALA A 247 -12.87 4.32 7.10
C ALA A 247 -13.40 2.97 7.60
N ARG A 248 -12.62 2.31 8.46
CA ARG A 248 -13.02 1.05 9.08
C ARG A 248 -12.65 0.98 10.54
N VAL A 249 -13.41 0.19 11.29
CA VAL A 249 -13.14 -0.19 12.68
C VAL A 249 -13.34 -1.69 12.83
N GLY A 250 -12.51 -2.35 13.62
CA GLY A 250 -12.60 -3.77 13.84
C GLY A 250 -12.32 -4.17 15.29
N LEU A 251 -12.95 -5.26 15.68
CA LEU A 251 -12.75 -5.91 16.97
C LEU A 251 -12.29 -7.33 16.73
N ARG A 252 -11.19 -7.72 17.37
CA ARG A 252 -10.61 -9.06 17.30
C ARG A 252 -10.49 -9.64 18.69
N VAL A 253 -10.96 -10.85 18.86
CA VAL A 253 -10.77 -11.67 20.06
C VAL A 253 -9.92 -12.85 19.69
N ASP A 254 -8.84 -13.10 20.40
CA ASP A 254 -7.95 -14.23 20.16
C ASP A 254 -7.73 -15.03 21.44
N THR A 255 -7.48 -16.33 21.24
CA THR A 255 -7.18 -17.25 22.33
C THR A 255 -6.12 -18.26 21.93
N PHE A 256 -5.27 -18.61 22.89
CA PHE A 256 -4.30 -19.68 22.76
C PHE A 256 -4.39 -20.61 23.96
N TYR A 257 -4.66 -21.89 23.74
CA TYR A 257 -4.78 -22.88 24.80
C TYR A 257 -4.42 -24.30 24.36
N LYS A 258 -3.42 -24.92 25.00
CA LYS A 258 -3.02 -26.33 24.77
C LYS A 258 -2.88 -26.73 23.29
N GLY A 259 -2.18 -25.90 22.50
CA GLY A 259 -1.96 -26.16 21.07
C GLY A 259 -3.07 -25.64 20.15
N TRP A 260 -4.18 -25.17 20.71
CA TRP A 260 -5.21 -24.44 19.98
C TRP A 260 -4.85 -22.96 19.88
N ASP A 261 -5.00 -22.40 18.70
CA ASP A 261 -4.98 -20.96 18.42
C ASP A 261 -6.28 -20.62 17.69
N ALA A 262 -7.06 -19.71 18.21
CA ALA A 262 -8.32 -19.34 17.61
C ALA A 262 -8.52 -17.81 17.65
N GLN A 263 -9.18 -17.28 16.64
CA GLN A 263 -9.47 -15.85 16.48
C GLN A 263 -10.83 -15.65 15.89
N ALA A 264 -11.57 -14.69 16.46
CA ALA A 264 -12.78 -14.12 15.89
C ALA A 264 -12.54 -12.64 15.61
N GLU A 265 -12.90 -12.18 14.41
CA GLU A 265 -12.73 -10.80 14.00
C GLU A 265 -14.01 -10.28 13.36
N TRP A 266 -14.48 -9.14 13.86
CA TRP A 266 -15.52 -8.34 13.22
C TRP A 266 -14.89 -7.07 12.66
N VAL A 267 -15.14 -6.80 11.38
CA VAL A 267 -14.70 -5.56 10.71
C VAL A 267 -15.93 -4.83 10.19
N GLN A 268 -16.12 -3.60 10.62
CA GLN A 268 -17.10 -2.67 10.09
C GLN A 268 -16.41 -1.66 9.17
N VAL A 269 -16.71 -1.70 7.89
CA VAL A 269 -16.34 -0.68 6.90
C VAL A 269 -17.48 0.33 6.83
N LEU A 270 -17.17 1.62 6.88
CA LEU A 270 -18.16 2.68 6.84
C LEU A 270 -18.56 2.99 5.38
N ARG A 271 -19.66 3.73 5.20
CA ARG A 271 -20.07 4.20 3.87
C ARG A 271 -19.03 5.17 3.32
N GLN A 272 -18.71 5.04 2.03
CA GLN A 272 -17.93 6.03 1.29
C GLN A 272 -18.84 6.80 0.36
N ASN A 273 -19.05 8.06 0.68
CA ASN A 273 -19.91 8.98 -0.06
C ASN A 273 -19.16 10.20 -0.65
N ARG A 274 -17.82 10.23 -0.49
CA ARG A 274 -16.99 11.24 -1.13
C ARG A 274 -16.49 10.68 -2.44
N VAL A 275 -17.19 10.98 -3.48
CA VAL A 275 -16.99 10.43 -4.82
C VAL A 275 -16.70 11.55 -5.81
N THR A 276 -16.02 11.21 -6.90
CA THR A 276 -15.81 12.09 -8.05
C THR A 276 -16.92 11.92 -9.09
N ALA A 277 -16.90 12.70 -10.16
CA ALA A 277 -17.75 12.44 -11.33
C ALA A 277 -17.51 11.01 -11.83
N TYR A 278 -18.57 10.34 -12.28
CA TYR A 278 -18.58 8.94 -12.76
C TYR A 278 -18.20 7.87 -11.71
N GLU A 279 -18.05 8.26 -10.45
CA GLU A 279 -17.84 7.32 -9.35
C GLU A 279 -19.11 7.20 -8.52
N THR A 280 -19.50 5.99 -8.15
CA THR A 280 -20.67 5.76 -7.31
C THR A 280 -20.30 5.63 -5.84
N GLU A 281 -21.18 6.02 -4.93
CA GLU A 281 -21.02 5.77 -3.51
C GLU A 281 -20.93 4.26 -3.22
N THR A 282 -20.38 3.92 -2.07
CA THR A 282 -20.30 2.53 -1.62
C THR A 282 -20.85 2.42 -0.21
N ASP A 283 -21.89 1.60 -0.03
CA ASP A 283 -22.47 1.37 1.27
C ASP A 283 -21.49 0.70 2.23
N GLY A 284 -21.64 1.01 3.51
CA GLY A 284 -20.91 0.35 4.58
C GLY A 284 -21.35 -1.10 4.76
N TYR A 285 -20.44 -1.93 5.27
CA TYR A 285 -20.72 -3.34 5.53
C TYR A 285 -19.92 -3.84 6.73
N GLY A 286 -20.46 -4.90 7.37
CA GLY A 286 -19.81 -5.63 8.45
C GLY A 286 -19.48 -7.06 8.03
N MET A 287 -18.28 -7.54 8.36
CA MET A 287 -17.84 -8.90 8.08
C MET A 287 -17.39 -9.60 9.37
N LEU A 288 -17.83 -10.85 9.55
CA LEU A 288 -17.35 -11.75 10.58
C LEU A 288 -16.38 -12.76 9.96
N ASN A 289 -15.18 -12.82 10.50
CA ASN A 289 -14.15 -13.79 10.14
C ASN A 289 -13.77 -14.63 11.37
N LEU A 290 -13.64 -15.93 11.20
CA LEU A 290 -13.19 -16.84 12.23
C LEU A 290 -12.00 -17.65 11.72
N SER A 291 -11.04 -17.91 12.59
CA SER A 291 -9.97 -18.88 12.31
C SER A 291 -9.66 -19.70 13.55
N ALA A 292 -9.35 -20.98 13.34
CA ALA A 292 -8.85 -21.84 14.39
C ALA A 292 -7.76 -22.74 13.82
N SER A 293 -6.74 -23.02 14.62
CA SER A 293 -5.73 -24.01 14.31
C SER A 293 -5.36 -24.84 15.53
N TYR A 294 -4.96 -26.08 15.28
CA TYR A 294 -4.44 -26.98 16.30
C TYR A 294 -3.07 -27.48 15.88
N THR A 295 -2.07 -27.32 16.75
CA THR A 295 -0.72 -27.82 16.51
C THR A 295 -0.47 -29.11 17.32
N LEU A 296 -0.37 -30.22 16.60
CA LEU A 296 0.03 -31.52 17.14
C LEU A 296 1.55 -31.68 16.99
N ARG A 297 2.25 -31.92 18.09
CA ARG A 297 3.67 -32.32 18.07
C ARG A 297 3.78 -33.81 18.21
N THR A 298 4.33 -34.45 17.19
CA THR A 298 4.60 -35.90 17.22
C THR A 298 5.83 -36.22 18.05
N SER A 299 6.00 -37.45 18.46
CA SER A 299 7.18 -37.94 19.20
C SER A 299 8.50 -37.72 18.47
N GLY A 300 8.50 -37.62 17.13
CA GLY A 300 9.65 -37.26 16.29
C GLY A 300 9.92 -35.73 16.19
N GLY A 301 9.19 -34.90 16.92
CA GLY A 301 9.41 -33.43 16.96
C GLY A 301 8.79 -32.66 15.82
N THR A 302 8.32 -33.28 14.73
CA THR A 302 7.69 -32.65 13.58
C THR A 302 6.32 -32.07 13.95
N PRO A 303 6.12 -30.76 13.88
CA PRO A 303 4.82 -30.13 14.14
C PRO A 303 3.86 -30.26 12.94
N TRP A 304 2.65 -30.74 13.23
CA TRP A 304 1.52 -30.77 12.30
C TRP A 304 0.50 -29.72 12.73
N GLN A 305 0.22 -28.75 11.90
CA GLN A 305 -0.79 -27.73 12.16
C GLN A 305 -2.00 -27.96 11.25
N PHE A 306 -3.13 -28.27 11.85
CA PHE A 306 -4.42 -28.33 11.18
C PHE A 306 -5.10 -26.98 11.34
N PHE A 307 -5.69 -26.42 10.28
CA PHE A 307 -6.38 -25.14 10.38
C PHE A 307 -7.70 -25.12 9.61
N ILE A 308 -8.61 -24.30 10.11
CA ILE A 308 -9.83 -23.89 9.46
C ILE A 308 -9.94 -22.36 9.50
N LYS A 309 -10.35 -21.76 8.37
CA LYS A 309 -10.61 -20.32 8.26
C LYS A 309 -11.97 -20.12 7.61
N GLY A 310 -12.80 -19.30 8.20
CA GLY A 310 -14.05 -18.83 7.62
C GLY A 310 -14.01 -17.31 7.43
N ASN A 311 -14.18 -16.85 6.22
CA ASN A 311 -14.24 -15.43 5.91
C ASN A 311 -15.66 -15.05 5.49
N ASN A 312 -16.05 -13.82 5.82
CA ASN A 312 -17.38 -13.29 5.52
C ASN A 312 -18.50 -14.28 5.92
N LEU A 313 -18.42 -14.80 7.15
CA LEU A 313 -19.38 -15.83 7.63
C LEU A 313 -20.82 -15.35 7.65
N THR A 314 -21.05 -14.04 7.73
CA THR A 314 -22.36 -13.41 7.60
C THR A 314 -22.89 -13.41 6.16
N ASN A 315 -22.10 -13.84 5.20
CA ASN A 315 -22.38 -13.82 3.75
C ASN A 315 -22.87 -12.46 3.26
N ARG A 316 -22.22 -11.39 3.75
CA ARG A 316 -22.58 -10.02 3.37
C ARG A 316 -22.10 -9.73 1.96
N LEU A 317 -23.01 -9.25 1.09
CA LEU A 317 -22.61 -8.64 -0.18
C LEU A 317 -21.88 -7.32 0.12
N ALA A 318 -20.65 -7.20 -0.34
CA ALA A 318 -19.79 -6.06 -0.05
C ALA A 318 -18.96 -5.69 -1.27
N PHE A 319 -18.60 -4.41 -1.38
CA PHE A 319 -17.86 -3.84 -2.51
C PHE A 319 -16.64 -3.09 -2.02
N ALA A 320 -15.52 -3.27 -2.72
CA ALA A 320 -14.31 -2.50 -2.47
C ALA A 320 -14.38 -1.14 -3.19
N HIS A 321 -14.57 -0.05 -2.45
CA HIS A 321 -14.70 1.28 -3.06
C HIS A 321 -13.50 1.65 -3.96
N THR A 322 -12.33 1.14 -3.66
CA THR A 322 -11.08 1.40 -4.41
C THR A 322 -10.97 0.65 -5.75
N SER A 323 -11.87 -0.29 -6.03
CA SER A 323 -11.87 -1.07 -7.27
C SER A 323 -12.53 -0.29 -8.41
N PHE A 324 -11.92 -0.29 -9.59
CA PHE A 324 -12.54 0.25 -10.82
C PHE A 324 -13.81 -0.49 -11.20
N ILE A 325 -13.80 -1.81 -11.02
CA ILE A 325 -14.93 -2.69 -11.38
C ILE A 325 -15.76 -3.09 -10.16
N LYS A 326 -15.83 -2.25 -9.13
CA LYS A 326 -16.51 -2.60 -7.87
C LYS A 326 -17.94 -3.09 -8.06
N ASN A 327 -18.68 -2.46 -8.96
CA ASN A 327 -20.11 -2.79 -9.19
C ASN A 327 -20.29 -4.14 -9.90
N ALA A 328 -19.30 -4.59 -10.66
CA ALA A 328 -19.30 -5.88 -11.37
C ALA A 328 -18.60 -6.99 -10.58
N ALA A 329 -17.64 -6.65 -9.70
CA ALA A 329 -16.84 -7.60 -8.93
C ALA A 329 -16.96 -7.33 -7.42
N PRO A 330 -18.00 -7.85 -6.75
CA PRO A 330 -18.11 -7.77 -5.30
C PRO A 330 -16.98 -8.55 -4.61
N LEU A 331 -16.74 -8.22 -3.34
CA LEU A 331 -15.86 -9.01 -2.50
C LEU A 331 -16.40 -10.43 -2.34
N MET A 332 -15.50 -11.38 -2.08
CA MET A 332 -15.86 -12.78 -1.92
C MET A 332 -16.94 -12.96 -0.86
N GLY A 333 -17.97 -13.72 -1.18
CA GLY A 333 -19.01 -14.17 -0.25
C GLY A 333 -18.43 -15.09 0.82
N ARG A 334 -19.30 -15.77 1.58
CA ARG A 334 -18.88 -16.72 2.60
C ARG A 334 -17.91 -17.76 2.01
N ASN A 335 -16.76 -17.89 2.66
CA ASN A 335 -15.71 -18.79 2.24
C ASN A 335 -15.19 -19.58 3.46
N ILE A 336 -14.98 -20.87 3.29
CA ILE A 336 -14.37 -21.73 4.30
C ILE A 336 -13.18 -22.43 3.69
N THR A 337 -12.02 -22.32 4.33
CA THR A 337 -10.77 -22.97 3.94
C THR A 337 -10.30 -23.90 5.06
N VAL A 338 -9.95 -25.12 4.71
CA VAL A 338 -9.32 -26.08 5.63
C VAL A 338 -7.97 -26.51 5.07
N GLY A 339 -7.03 -26.80 5.93
CA GLY A 339 -5.72 -27.25 5.49
C GLY A 339 -4.83 -27.80 6.59
N VAL A 340 -3.72 -28.38 6.16
CA VAL A 340 -2.67 -28.95 7.01
C VAL A 340 -1.34 -28.36 6.58
N LYS A 341 -0.55 -27.93 7.56
CA LYS A 341 0.84 -27.49 7.38
C LYS A 341 1.76 -28.39 8.20
N VAL A 342 2.77 -28.93 7.55
CA VAL A 342 3.83 -29.75 8.18
C VAL A 342 5.15 -28.99 8.01
N SER A 343 5.93 -28.87 9.08
CA SER A 343 7.26 -28.27 9.06
C SER A 343 8.30 -29.32 9.43
N PHE A 344 9.21 -29.64 8.53
CA PHE A 344 10.29 -30.63 8.69
C PHE A 344 11.65 -29.97 8.46
#